data_2b308e78dc42b4c9ce54793856dab683
#
_entry.id   2b308e78dc42b4c9ce54793856dab683
#
_cell.length_a   1.000
_cell.length_b   1.000
_cell.length_c   1.000
_cell.angle_alpha   90.00
_cell.angle_beta   90.00
_cell.angle_gamma   90.00
#
_symmetry.space_group_name_H-M   'P 1'
#
loop_
_entity.id
_entity.type
_entity.pdbx_description
1 polymer ?
#
loop_
_entity_poly.entity_id
_entity_poly.type
_entity_poly.pdbx_seq_one_letter_code
_entity_poly.pdbx_strand_id
1 'polypeptide(L)'
;DGLQHYALGRDVELAVVGAHGIGNGWVLPAGPLRERPSRLDTVDAIVLNANEDVLTTRTPRFAATNSLGTAKSLDGNYEYTLEEIAMSGKSVLAAAGIAAPGRFFAMLRAHDIEGETMELGDHFDFSTNPFKDRKEDFILITGKDGVKCRQIPEIANDSRVCVVDYLVDIDPYLVDLIIEKISKKEH
;
A
#
# COMPACT_ATOMS: atom_id res chain seq x y z
N ASP A 1 1.78 13.39 -5.20
CA ASP A 1 2.07 14.83 -5.46
C ASP A 1 0.81 15.67 -5.77
N GLY A 2 -0.38 15.17 -5.42
CA GLY A 2 -1.65 15.86 -5.72
C GLY A 2 -1.76 17.27 -5.12
N LEU A 3 -1.20 17.50 -3.93
CA LEU A 3 -1.27 18.80 -3.25
C LEU A 3 -0.60 19.94 -4.02
N GLN A 4 0.41 19.65 -4.85
CA GLN A 4 1.15 20.66 -5.64
C GLN A 4 0.44 21.06 -6.95
N HIS A 5 -0.65 20.44 -7.32
CA HIS A 5 -1.41 20.80 -8.53
C HIS A 5 -2.40 21.94 -8.26
N TYR A 6 -1.93 23.14 -8.01
CA TYR A 6 -2.75 24.29 -7.62
C TYR A 6 -3.75 24.76 -8.67
N ALA A 7 -3.55 24.42 -9.95
CA ALA A 7 -4.48 24.77 -11.03
C ALA A 7 -5.71 23.83 -11.07
N LEU A 8 -5.70 22.72 -10.34
CA LEU A 8 -6.81 21.78 -10.26
C LEU A 8 -7.82 22.26 -9.23
N GLY A 9 -9.06 22.52 -9.63
CA GLY A 9 -10.17 22.78 -8.73
C GLY A 9 -10.44 21.53 -7.87
N ARG A 10 -10.61 21.71 -6.56
CA ARG A 10 -10.82 20.63 -5.59
C ARG A 10 -11.94 20.96 -4.65
N ASP A 11 -12.74 19.99 -4.33
CA ASP A 11 -13.79 20.11 -3.33
C ASP A 11 -13.31 19.70 -1.96
N VAL A 12 -12.42 18.71 -1.88
CA VAL A 12 -11.79 18.23 -0.66
C VAL A 12 -10.31 17.95 -0.90
N GLU A 13 -9.46 18.37 0.03
CA GLU A 13 -8.04 18.08 0.05
C GLU A 13 -7.69 17.21 1.26
N LEU A 14 -7.13 16.03 1.01
CA LEU A 14 -6.65 15.10 2.02
C LEU A 14 -5.13 14.99 1.94
N ALA A 15 -4.46 15.14 3.08
CA ALA A 15 -3.04 14.86 3.20
C ALA A 15 -2.85 13.48 3.83
N VAL A 16 -2.14 12.57 3.15
CA VAL A 16 -1.79 11.26 3.70
C VAL A 16 -0.37 11.32 4.24
N VAL A 17 -0.22 11.03 5.53
CA VAL A 17 1.08 11.01 6.22
C VAL A 17 1.44 9.57 6.56
N GLY A 18 2.54 9.09 5.97
CA GLY A 18 3.05 7.73 6.18
C GLY A 18 3.83 7.58 7.47
N ALA A 19 4.39 6.38 7.69
CA ALA A 19 5.12 6.00 8.91
C ALA A 19 6.33 6.90 9.24
N HIS A 20 6.93 7.57 8.25
CA HIS A 20 8.04 8.49 8.46
C HIS A 20 7.60 9.91 8.85
N GLY A 21 6.29 10.15 8.98
CA GLY A 21 5.74 11.46 9.30
C GLY A 21 6.15 12.51 8.26
N ILE A 22 6.54 13.68 8.77
CA ILE A 22 7.07 14.80 7.95
C ILE A 22 8.61 14.85 7.95
N GLY A 23 9.29 13.79 8.41
CA GLY A 23 10.74 13.73 8.50
C GLY A 23 11.29 14.78 9.48
N ASN A 24 12.33 15.53 9.07
CA ASN A 24 12.89 16.59 9.86
C ASN A 24 12.10 17.92 9.78
N GLY A 25 10.96 17.96 9.08
CA GLY A 25 10.12 19.14 8.92
C GLY A 25 10.64 20.21 7.94
N TRP A 26 11.78 19.97 7.29
CA TRP A 26 12.37 20.91 6.33
C TRP A 26 11.98 20.60 4.88
N VAL A 27 11.91 21.66 4.08
CA VAL A 27 11.69 21.53 2.63
C VAL A 27 13.02 21.24 1.91
N LEU A 28 12.92 20.67 0.71
CA LEU A 28 14.05 20.44 -0.17
C LEU A 28 14.86 21.74 -0.36
N PRO A 29 16.22 21.66 -0.39
CA PRO A 29 17.04 20.45 -0.29
C PRO A 29 17.41 20.04 1.15
N ALA A 30 17.00 20.80 2.18
CA ALA A 30 17.39 20.58 3.57
C ALA A 30 16.62 19.43 4.24
N GLY A 31 15.49 19.00 3.67
CA GLY A 31 14.67 17.91 4.14
C GLY A 31 13.82 17.30 3.02
N PRO A 32 12.97 16.32 3.34
CA PRO A 32 12.22 15.57 2.34
C PRO A 32 10.97 16.29 1.81
N LEU A 33 10.55 17.37 2.45
CA LEU A 33 9.28 18.00 2.13
C LEU A 33 9.37 18.86 0.85
N ARG A 34 8.30 18.87 0.08
CA ARG A 34 8.13 19.76 -1.08
C ARG A 34 7.48 21.08 -0.71
N GLU A 35 6.73 21.10 0.41
CA GLU A 35 6.04 22.26 0.98
C GLU A 35 6.30 22.34 2.48
N ARG A 36 6.07 23.51 3.06
CA ARG A 36 6.22 23.69 4.50
C ARG A 36 5.16 22.89 5.27
N PRO A 37 5.46 22.42 6.50
CA PRO A 37 4.48 21.72 7.34
C PRO A 37 3.17 22.49 7.56
N SER A 38 3.21 23.84 7.57
CA SER A 38 2.02 24.67 7.66
C SER A 38 0.98 24.49 6.55
N ARG A 39 1.36 23.82 5.42
CA ARG A 39 0.42 23.41 4.38
C ARG A 39 -0.64 22.45 4.94
N LEU A 40 -0.31 21.67 5.96
CA LEU A 40 -1.25 20.78 6.63
C LEU A 40 -2.38 21.52 7.35
N ASP A 41 -2.19 22.80 7.70
CA ASP A 41 -3.24 23.62 8.34
C ASP A 41 -4.32 24.09 7.35
N THR A 42 -4.10 23.88 6.05
CA THR A 42 -4.99 24.34 4.97
C THR A 42 -5.72 23.20 4.24
N VAL A 43 -5.41 21.95 4.55
CA VAL A 43 -6.14 20.79 4.02
C VAL A 43 -7.38 20.50 4.87
N ASP A 44 -8.34 19.78 4.30
CA ASP A 44 -9.61 19.47 4.99
C ASP A 44 -9.44 18.37 6.05
N ALA A 45 -8.57 17.41 5.79
CA ALA A 45 -8.22 16.37 6.76
C ALA A 45 -6.83 15.77 6.51
N ILE A 46 -6.29 15.13 7.54
CA ILE A 46 -5.05 14.38 7.50
C ILE A 46 -5.35 12.92 7.80
N VAL A 47 -4.92 12.03 6.91
CA VAL A 47 -4.99 10.58 7.10
C VAL A 47 -3.62 10.09 7.58
N LEU A 48 -3.59 9.53 8.78
CA LEU A 48 -2.36 9.02 9.41
C LEU A 48 -2.24 7.51 9.19
N ASN A 49 -1.24 7.13 8.41
CA ASN A 49 -0.86 5.73 8.22
C ASN A 49 0.35 5.39 9.11
N ALA A 50 0.26 5.74 10.38
CA ALA A 50 1.29 5.53 11.39
C ALA A 50 0.69 5.58 12.80
N ASN A 51 1.36 4.90 13.74
CA ASN A 51 0.90 4.82 15.13
C ASN A 51 1.25 6.06 15.98
N GLU A 52 2.03 7.01 15.43
CA GLU A 52 2.48 8.17 16.20
C GLU A 52 2.03 9.48 15.55
N ASP A 53 1.35 10.27 16.36
CA ASP A 53 0.91 11.61 15.99
C ASP A 53 1.98 12.64 16.38
N VAL A 54 2.91 12.86 15.46
CA VAL A 54 3.97 13.88 15.60
C VAL A 54 3.61 15.22 14.95
N LEU A 55 2.36 15.41 14.50
CA LEU A 55 1.95 16.61 13.79
C LEU A 55 1.39 17.67 14.72
N THR A 56 1.96 18.87 14.66
CA THR A 56 1.42 20.05 15.33
C THR A 56 0.50 20.80 14.37
N THR A 57 -0.78 20.43 14.32
CA THR A 57 -1.79 21.07 13.48
C THR A 57 -3.16 20.96 14.13
N ARG A 58 -4.09 21.87 13.77
CA ARG A 58 -5.51 21.83 14.18
C ARG A 58 -6.40 21.08 13.20
N THR A 59 -5.88 20.71 12.04
CA THR A 59 -6.62 19.98 11.01
C THR A 59 -7.09 18.62 11.55
N PRO A 60 -8.35 18.23 11.32
CA PRO A 60 -8.86 16.93 11.72
C PRO A 60 -7.97 15.77 11.23
N ARG A 61 -7.78 14.78 12.09
CA ARG A 61 -6.89 13.65 11.83
C ARG A 61 -7.66 12.35 11.95
N PHE A 62 -7.44 11.46 11.00
CA PHE A 62 -8.08 10.16 10.92
C PHE A 62 -7.02 9.08 10.80
N ALA A 63 -7.13 8.05 11.62
CA ALA A 63 -6.22 6.90 11.53
C ALA A 63 -6.55 6.06 10.30
N ALA A 64 -5.51 5.55 9.66
CA ALA A 64 -5.61 4.50 8.66
C ALA A 64 -4.76 3.31 9.11
N THR A 65 -5.36 2.13 9.15
CA THR A 65 -4.66 0.88 9.44
C THR A 65 -4.57 0.03 8.19
N ASN A 66 -3.42 -0.63 8.03
CA ASN A 66 -3.19 -1.49 6.89
C ASN A 66 -3.18 -2.94 7.35
N SER A 67 -3.85 -3.79 6.60
CA SER A 67 -3.87 -5.23 6.79
C SER A 67 -3.71 -5.96 5.46
N LEU A 68 -3.44 -7.25 5.52
CA LEU A 68 -3.50 -8.12 4.36
C LEU A 68 -4.83 -8.86 4.37
N GLY A 69 -5.42 -9.01 3.20
CA GLY A 69 -6.61 -9.81 2.96
C GLY A 69 -6.28 -11.20 2.45
N THR A 70 -7.07 -11.70 1.51
CA THR A 70 -6.87 -13.00 0.88
C THR A 70 -5.76 -12.97 -0.18
N ALA A 71 -5.24 -14.14 -0.52
CA ALA A 71 -4.31 -14.35 -1.62
C ALA A 71 -5.05 -15.00 -2.79
N LYS A 72 -5.08 -14.32 -3.95
CA LYS A 72 -5.79 -14.79 -5.15
C LYS A 72 -4.79 -15.15 -6.24
N SER A 73 -4.90 -16.36 -6.78
CA SER A 73 -4.04 -16.77 -7.90
C SER A 73 -4.25 -15.86 -9.12
N LEU A 74 -3.19 -15.62 -9.89
CA LEU A 74 -3.26 -14.72 -11.04
C LEU A 74 -4.21 -15.21 -12.13
N ASP A 75 -4.34 -16.53 -12.27
CA ASP A 75 -5.29 -17.17 -13.19
C ASP A 75 -6.76 -17.09 -12.72
N GLY A 76 -6.98 -16.62 -11.47
CA GLY A 76 -8.30 -16.43 -10.87
C GLY A 76 -9.00 -17.70 -10.40
N ASN A 77 -8.34 -18.86 -10.46
CA ASN A 77 -8.97 -20.13 -10.12
C ASN A 77 -8.99 -20.45 -8.63
N TYR A 78 -8.09 -19.83 -7.87
CA TYR A 78 -7.91 -20.12 -6.45
C TYR A 78 -7.89 -18.83 -5.62
N GLU A 79 -8.49 -18.91 -4.46
CA GLU A 79 -8.43 -17.89 -3.41
C GLU A 79 -8.16 -18.59 -2.08
N TYR A 80 -7.21 -18.07 -1.33
CA TYR A 80 -6.78 -18.61 -0.04
C TYR A 80 -6.82 -17.51 1.02
N THR A 81 -7.23 -17.86 2.22
CA THR A 81 -6.94 -17.02 3.38
C THR A 81 -5.44 -17.14 3.73
N LEU A 82 -4.89 -16.13 4.38
CA LEU A 82 -3.49 -16.21 4.84
C LEU A 82 -3.29 -17.31 5.89
N GLU A 83 -4.32 -17.56 6.69
CA GLU A 83 -4.32 -18.65 7.68
C GLU A 83 -4.24 -20.04 7.01
N GLU A 84 -4.99 -20.26 5.92
CA GLU A 84 -4.90 -21.50 5.14
C GLU A 84 -3.50 -21.72 4.58
N ILE A 85 -2.85 -20.66 4.09
CA ILE A 85 -1.47 -20.74 3.59
C ILE A 85 -0.51 -21.08 4.74
N ALA A 86 -0.60 -20.37 5.87
CA ALA A 86 0.25 -20.59 7.04
C ALA A 86 0.13 -22.01 7.58
N MET A 87 -1.09 -22.55 7.65
CA MET A 87 -1.35 -23.90 8.16
C MET A 87 -1.10 -25.01 7.15
N SER A 88 -0.86 -24.69 5.87
CA SER A 88 -0.73 -25.69 4.80
C SER A 88 0.55 -26.55 4.91
N GLY A 89 1.57 -26.06 5.61
CA GLY A 89 2.91 -26.66 5.63
C GLY A 89 3.66 -26.60 4.30
N LYS A 90 3.15 -25.84 3.34
CA LYS A 90 3.74 -25.67 2.00
C LYS A 90 4.82 -24.58 2.00
N SER A 91 5.73 -24.69 1.03
CA SER A 91 6.80 -23.71 0.85
C SER A 91 6.27 -22.40 0.25
N VAL A 92 6.75 -21.27 0.77
CA VAL A 92 6.31 -19.93 0.37
C VAL A 92 7.50 -19.08 -0.07
N LEU A 93 7.35 -18.41 -1.20
CA LEU A 93 8.18 -17.29 -1.63
C LEU A 93 7.35 -16.00 -1.55
N ALA A 94 7.81 -15.01 -0.82
CA ALA A 94 7.23 -13.67 -0.86
C ALA A 94 8.08 -12.77 -1.76
N ALA A 95 7.51 -12.19 -2.81
CA ALA A 95 8.22 -11.33 -3.74
C ALA A 95 7.55 -9.96 -3.87
N ALA A 96 8.36 -8.88 -3.92
CA ALA A 96 7.82 -7.54 -4.03
C ALA A 96 8.75 -6.59 -4.79
N GLY A 97 8.20 -5.90 -5.82
CA GLY A 97 8.83 -4.85 -6.62
C GLY A 97 8.29 -3.45 -6.29
N ILE A 98 8.29 -3.11 -5.01
CA ILE A 98 7.82 -1.83 -4.46
C ILE A 98 8.92 -1.15 -3.65
N ALA A 99 8.79 0.15 -3.37
CA ALA A 99 9.81 0.95 -2.68
C ALA A 99 10.16 0.45 -1.26
N ALA A 100 9.24 -0.24 -0.56
CA ALA A 100 9.45 -0.74 0.79
C ALA A 100 8.99 -2.20 0.92
N PRO A 101 9.69 -3.16 0.28
CA PRO A 101 9.29 -4.57 0.24
C PRO A 101 9.28 -5.22 1.64
N GLY A 102 10.21 -4.81 2.50
CA GLY A 102 10.31 -5.33 3.87
C GLY A 102 9.04 -5.18 4.70
N ARG A 103 8.21 -4.14 4.43
CA ARG A 103 6.91 -3.97 5.10
C ARG A 103 5.93 -5.08 4.70
N PHE A 104 5.83 -5.41 3.42
CA PHE A 104 4.99 -6.51 2.94
C PHE A 104 5.43 -7.84 3.56
N PHE A 105 6.72 -8.11 3.58
CA PHE A 105 7.25 -9.34 4.21
C PHE A 105 6.99 -9.39 5.71
N ALA A 106 7.10 -8.25 6.41
CA ALA A 106 6.79 -8.18 7.83
C ALA A 106 5.30 -8.45 8.12
N MET A 107 4.41 -7.95 7.24
CA MET A 107 2.97 -8.20 7.36
C MET A 107 2.64 -9.69 7.14
N LEU A 108 3.27 -10.36 6.17
CA LEU A 108 3.09 -11.81 5.97
C LEU A 108 3.57 -12.61 7.19
N ARG A 109 4.72 -12.26 7.77
CA ARG A 109 5.20 -12.88 9.01
C ARG A 109 4.26 -12.68 10.19
N ALA A 110 3.57 -11.55 10.27
CA ALA A 110 2.57 -11.30 11.30
C ALA A 110 1.32 -12.20 11.17
N HIS A 111 1.14 -12.85 10.02
CA HIS A 111 0.16 -13.90 9.75
C HIS A 111 0.77 -15.31 9.81
N ASP A 112 1.90 -15.48 10.48
CA ASP A 112 2.62 -16.76 10.63
C ASP A 112 3.03 -17.39 9.28
N ILE A 113 3.14 -16.59 8.21
CA ILE A 113 3.63 -17.02 6.92
C ILE A 113 5.15 -16.81 6.88
N GLU A 114 5.88 -17.91 7.05
CA GLU A 114 7.32 -17.94 6.93
C GLU A 114 7.73 -18.51 5.56
N GLY A 115 8.82 -18.00 5.00
CA GLY A 115 9.31 -18.44 3.70
C GLY A 115 10.49 -17.60 3.20
N GLU A 116 10.92 -17.89 1.99
CA GLU A 116 11.92 -17.08 1.33
C GLU A 116 11.35 -15.73 0.93
N THR A 117 12.21 -14.70 0.89
CA THR A 117 11.85 -13.37 0.43
C THR A 117 12.68 -12.98 -0.78
N MET A 118 12.05 -12.36 -1.77
CA MET A 118 12.67 -11.84 -2.98
C MET A 118 12.35 -10.37 -3.14
N GLU A 119 13.36 -9.53 -2.91
CA GLU A 119 13.25 -8.11 -3.22
C GLU A 119 13.51 -7.91 -4.71
N LEU A 120 12.49 -7.47 -5.43
CA LEU A 120 12.59 -7.00 -6.80
C LEU A 120 12.85 -5.49 -6.75
N GLY A 121 13.60 -4.97 -7.73
CA GLY A 121 13.84 -3.52 -7.80
C GLY A 121 12.51 -2.73 -7.86
N ASP A 122 12.49 -1.52 -7.30
CA ASP A 122 11.30 -0.66 -7.42
C ASP A 122 10.96 -0.45 -8.90
N HIS A 123 9.67 -0.59 -9.23
CA HIS A 123 9.17 -0.60 -10.59
C HIS A 123 9.68 -1.73 -11.49
N PHE A 124 10.11 -2.87 -10.92
CA PHE A 124 10.49 -4.06 -11.71
C PHE A 124 9.44 -4.36 -12.78
N ASP A 125 9.88 -4.57 -14.02
CA ASP A 125 9.00 -4.63 -15.20
C ASP A 125 8.53 -6.05 -15.55
N PHE A 126 9.13 -7.08 -14.91
CA PHE A 126 8.88 -8.50 -15.18
C PHE A 126 9.16 -8.93 -16.62
N SER A 127 9.96 -8.18 -17.38
CA SER A 127 10.40 -8.55 -18.74
C SER A 127 11.08 -9.92 -18.80
N THR A 128 11.66 -10.34 -17.68
CA THR A 128 12.11 -11.70 -17.40
C THR A 128 11.28 -12.29 -16.27
N ASN A 129 10.83 -13.53 -16.41
CA ASN A 129 10.10 -14.21 -15.36
C ASN A 129 11.03 -14.57 -14.19
N PRO A 130 10.96 -13.86 -13.03
CA PRO A 130 11.84 -14.12 -11.89
C PRO A 130 11.47 -15.40 -11.14
N PHE A 131 10.32 -15.99 -11.46
CA PHE A 131 9.77 -17.17 -10.79
C PHE A 131 10.03 -18.48 -11.54
N LYS A 132 10.60 -18.42 -12.76
CA LYS A 132 10.76 -19.56 -13.68
C LYS A 132 11.44 -20.77 -13.03
N ASP A 133 12.51 -20.54 -12.26
CA ASP A 133 13.30 -21.58 -11.64
C ASP A 133 12.94 -21.83 -10.16
N ARG A 134 11.89 -21.16 -9.68
CA ARG A 134 11.40 -21.28 -8.31
C ARG A 134 10.53 -22.53 -8.16
N LYS A 135 10.63 -23.17 -6.98
CA LYS A 135 9.97 -24.47 -6.71
C LYS A 135 8.96 -24.37 -5.57
N GLU A 136 8.79 -23.21 -4.99
CA GLU A 136 7.85 -22.98 -3.90
C GLU A 136 6.42 -23.25 -4.36
N ASP A 137 5.61 -23.73 -3.43
CA ASP A 137 4.20 -24.04 -3.66
C ASP A 137 3.34 -22.79 -3.80
N PHE A 138 3.73 -21.71 -3.09
CA PHE A 138 3.11 -20.41 -3.18
C PHE A 138 4.15 -19.32 -3.49
N ILE A 139 3.81 -18.42 -4.39
CA ILE A 139 4.56 -17.20 -4.69
C ILE A 139 3.64 -16.02 -4.41
N LEU A 140 3.82 -15.38 -3.25
CA LEU A 140 2.98 -14.29 -2.80
C LEU A 140 3.55 -12.95 -3.27
N ILE A 141 2.75 -12.19 -4.02
CA ILE A 141 3.14 -10.91 -4.59
C ILE A 141 2.18 -9.80 -4.20
N THR A 142 2.62 -8.54 -4.34
CA THR A 142 1.76 -7.38 -4.08
C THR A 142 0.77 -7.14 -5.21
N GLY A 143 -0.33 -6.41 -4.92
CA GLY A 143 -1.29 -6.00 -5.96
C GLY A 143 -0.66 -5.19 -7.09
N LYS A 144 0.32 -4.32 -6.79
CA LYS A 144 1.05 -3.51 -7.77
C LYS A 144 1.84 -4.39 -8.74
N ASP A 145 2.50 -5.42 -8.23
CA ASP A 145 3.24 -6.38 -9.05
C ASP A 145 2.30 -7.27 -9.84
N GLY A 146 1.18 -7.69 -9.24
CA GLY A 146 0.16 -8.50 -9.89
C GLY A 146 -0.43 -7.87 -11.16
N VAL A 147 -0.58 -6.53 -11.20
CA VAL A 147 -1.04 -5.82 -12.41
C VAL A 147 -0.07 -6.04 -13.57
N LYS A 148 1.24 -6.01 -13.31
CA LYS A 148 2.28 -6.23 -14.33
C LYS A 148 2.36 -7.72 -14.71
N CYS A 149 2.35 -8.60 -13.71
CA CYS A 149 2.44 -10.05 -13.91
C CYS A 149 1.31 -10.60 -14.78
N ARG A 150 0.09 -10.04 -14.70
CA ARG A 150 -1.04 -10.42 -15.56
C ARG A 150 -0.80 -10.19 -17.05
N GLN A 151 0.13 -9.31 -17.42
CA GLN A 151 0.46 -9.02 -18.80
C GLN A 151 1.46 -10.05 -19.40
N ILE A 152 2.00 -10.94 -18.57
CA ILE A 152 3.03 -11.90 -18.95
C ILE A 152 2.44 -13.31 -18.87
N PRO A 153 2.12 -13.95 -20.00
CA PRO A 153 1.39 -15.22 -20.01
C PRO A 153 2.04 -16.34 -19.18
N GLU A 154 3.37 -16.40 -19.15
CA GLU A 154 4.11 -17.39 -18.36
C GLU A 154 3.92 -17.25 -16.87
N ILE A 155 3.70 -16.00 -16.37
CA ILE A 155 3.46 -15.73 -14.97
C ILE A 155 1.95 -15.77 -14.67
N ALA A 156 1.14 -15.21 -15.58
CA ALA A 156 -0.32 -15.14 -15.42
C ALA A 156 -0.98 -16.50 -15.32
N ASN A 157 -0.42 -17.52 -16.00
CA ASN A 157 -0.92 -18.90 -15.97
C ASN A 157 -0.25 -19.78 -14.89
N ASP A 158 0.65 -19.22 -14.08
CA ASP A 158 1.24 -19.98 -12.98
C ASP A 158 0.34 -19.86 -11.74
N SER A 159 -0.40 -20.92 -11.44
CA SER A 159 -1.36 -20.98 -10.33
C SER A 159 -0.73 -20.80 -8.93
N ARG A 160 0.60 -20.93 -8.83
CA ARG A 160 1.35 -20.69 -7.59
C ARG A 160 1.47 -19.20 -7.28
N VAL A 161 1.42 -18.33 -8.30
CA VAL A 161 1.57 -16.89 -8.15
C VAL A 161 0.25 -16.30 -7.69
N CYS A 162 0.23 -15.85 -6.44
CA CYS A 162 -0.96 -15.30 -5.79
C CYS A 162 -0.74 -13.84 -5.40
N VAL A 163 -1.67 -13.00 -5.79
CA VAL A 163 -1.73 -11.60 -5.35
C VAL A 163 -2.36 -11.53 -3.97
N VAL A 164 -1.64 -10.97 -3.03
CA VAL A 164 -2.19 -10.72 -1.69
C VAL A 164 -2.90 -9.38 -1.67
N ASP A 165 -4.17 -9.38 -1.28
CA ASP A 165 -4.96 -8.18 -1.13
C ASP A 165 -4.39 -7.29 -0.02
N TYR A 166 -4.23 -5.99 -0.33
CA TYR A 166 -3.82 -4.99 0.66
C TYR A 166 -5.03 -4.14 1.03
N LEU A 167 -5.44 -4.24 2.27
CA LEU A 167 -6.62 -3.59 2.80
C LEU A 167 -6.21 -2.37 3.61
N VAL A 168 -6.97 -1.30 3.45
CA VAL A 168 -6.81 -0.08 4.24
C VAL A 168 -8.14 0.17 4.95
N ASP A 169 -8.12 0.10 6.27
CA ASP A 169 -9.24 0.49 7.12
C ASP A 169 -9.04 1.94 7.57
N ILE A 170 -10.01 2.77 7.30
CA ILE A 170 -9.99 4.20 7.58
C ILE A 170 -11.17 4.53 8.49
N ASP A 171 -10.94 5.40 9.48
CA ASP A 171 -11.99 5.90 10.36
C ASP A 171 -13.21 6.37 9.54
N PRO A 172 -14.41 5.80 9.75
CA PRO A 172 -15.60 6.11 8.99
C PRO A 172 -16.02 7.58 9.05
N TYR A 173 -15.67 8.31 10.12
CA TYR A 173 -15.94 9.74 10.23
C TYR A 173 -15.21 10.58 9.16
N LEU A 174 -14.16 10.05 8.51
CA LEU A 174 -13.54 10.72 7.35
C LEU A 174 -14.52 10.77 6.18
N VAL A 175 -15.27 9.70 5.94
CA VAL A 175 -16.27 9.64 4.86
C VAL A 175 -17.37 10.67 5.12
N ASP A 176 -17.87 10.77 6.36
CA ASP A 176 -18.89 11.75 6.75
C ASP A 176 -18.39 13.17 6.51
N LEU A 177 -17.15 13.49 6.89
CA LEU A 177 -16.54 14.79 6.66
C LEU A 177 -16.45 15.12 5.16
N ILE A 178 -16.04 14.15 4.33
CA ILE A 178 -15.95 14.35 2.87
C ILE A 178 -17.33 14.66 2.29
N ILE A 179 -18.35 13.88 2.65
CA ILE A 179 -19.72 14.06 2.17
C ILE A 179 -20.24 15.45 2.58
N GLU A 180 -20.04 15.85 3.84
CA GLU A 180 -20.46 17.15 4.35
C GLU A 180 -19.81 18.31 3.56
N LYS A 181 -18.52 18.20 3.25
CA LYS A 181 -17.77 19.21 2.50
C LYS A 181 -18.26 19.37 1.06
N ILE A 182 -18.51 18.24 0.37
CA ILE A 182 -19.01 18.25 -1.01
C ILE A 182 -20.43 18.84 -1.05
N SER A 183 -21.32 18.40 -0.15
CA SER A 183 -22.72 18.86 -0.12
C SER A 183 -22.87 20.36 0.18
N LYS A 184 -21.95 20.95 0.94
CA LYS A 184 -21.96 22.41 1.25
C LYS A 184 -21.55 23.28 0.08
N LYS A 185 -20.88 22.76 -0.94
CA LYS A 185 -20.45 23.53 -2.14
C LYS A 185 -21.49 23.54 -3.26
N GLU A 186 -22.51 22.69 -3.19
CA GLU A 186 -23.61 22.65 -4.18
C GLU A 186 -24.67 23.72 -3.91
N HIS A 187 -24.50 24.55 -2.89
CA HIS A 187 -25.39 25.66 -2.51
C HIS A 187 -24.62 26.99 -2.56
#